data_e4d1c9b56704c01584abe80b88dc4386
#
_entry.id   e4d1c9b56704c01584abe80b88dc4386
#
_cell.length_a   1.000
_cell.length_b   1.000
_cell.length_c   1.000
_cell.angle_alpha   90.00
_cell.angle_beta   90.00
_cell.angle_gamma   90.00
#
_symmetry.space_group_name_H-M   'P 1'
#
loop_
_entity.id
_entity.type
_entity.pdbx_description
1 polymer ?
#
loop_
_entity_poly.entity_id
_entity_poly.type
_entity_poly.pdbx_seq_one_letter_code
_entity_poly.pdbx_strand_id
1 'polypeptide(L)'
;MYLAQFIMLLLGLGILAIIVMYIIDVTQTSQTIRRNYPVIGRFRYFFEHLGEFFRQYFFAMDREELPFNRSERSWVYRAAKHVDRTIAFGSTRNLTPNGSIYFLNSAFPTLDEDAVEPSLVTLGSNCRYPYSTSSIINISAMSYGALSAPAIKALSLGAKKAGCWMNTGEGGLAPFHLQGGADLIFQIGTAKYGVRDENGNLSDEKRKKIATYNEIKI
;
A
#
# COMPACT_ATOMS: atom_id res chain seq x y z
N MET A 1 40.22 -3.83 -39.32
CA MET A 1 41.16 -3.99 -38.21
C MET A 1 40.50 -3.59 -36.88
N TYR A 2 39.97 -2.39 -36.73
CA TYR A 2 39.38 -1.92 -35.45
C TYR A 2 38.15 -2.72 -34.98
N LEU A 3 37.29 -3.19 -35.88
CA LEU A 3 36.11 -3.99 -35.53
C LEU A 3 36.51 -5.34 -34.90
N ALA A 4 37.53 -6.02 -35.47
CA ALA A 4 38.03 -7.28 -34.93
C ALA A 4 38.67 -7.10 -33.53
N GLN A 5 39.46 -6.03 -33.36
CA GLN A 5 40.03 -5.66 -32.06
C GLN A 5 38.95 -5.34 -31.02
N PHE A 6 37.89 -4.61 -31.40
CA PHE A 6 36.76 -4.30 -30.55
C PHE A 6 36.00 -5.59 -30.12
N ILE A 7 35.77 -6.51 -31.06
CA ILE A 7 35.13 -7.81 -30.76
C ILE A 7 36.00 -8.62 -29.82
N MET A 8 37.33 -8.70 -30.04
CA MET A 8 38.25 -9.41 -29.17
C MET A 8 38.27 -8.79 -27.75
N LEU A 9 38.22 -7.46 -27.63
CA LEU A 9 38.11 -6.79 -26.34
C LEU A 9 36.85 -7.18 -25.61
N LEU A 10 35.69 -7.15 -26.30
CA LEU A 10 34.41 -7.56 -25.70
C LEU A 10 34.40 -9.01 -25.24
N LEU A 11 34.96 -9.92 -26.04
CA LEU A 11 35.10 -11.33 -25.68
C LEU A 11 36.01 -11.50 -24.46
N GLY A 12 37.15 -10.79 -24.41
CA GLY A 12 38.05 -10.80 -23.27
C GLY A 12 37.39 -10.30 -21.99
N LEU A 13 36.64 -9.19 -22.05
CA LEU A 13 35.87 -8.66 -20.93
C LEU A 13 34.76 -9.63 -20.50
N GLY A 14 34.08 -10.30 -21.44
CA GLY A 14 33.07 -11.31 -21.14
C GLY A 14 33.66 -12.52 -20.39
N ILE A 15 34.78 -13.03 -20.85
CA ILE A 15 35.51 -14.14 -20.17
C ILE A 15 35.96 -13.71 -18.77
N LEU A 16 36.50 -12.51 -18.62
CA LEU A 16 36.93 -11.98 -17.32
C LEU A 16 35.73 -11.87 -16.37
N ALA A 17 34.61 -11.38 -16.85
CA ALA A 17 33.37 -11.29 -16.07
C ALA A 17 32.86 -12.66 -15.58
N ILE A 18 32.92 -13.67 -16.45
CA ILE A 18 32.55 -15.05 -16.10
C ILE A 18 33.50 -15.61 -15.01
N ILE A 19 34.80 -15.38 -15.13
CA ILE A 19 35.79 -15.83 -14.14
C ILE A 19 35.52 -15.15 -12.79
N VAL A 20 35.31 -13.85 -12.78
CA VAL A 20 34.99 -13.10 -11.54
C VAL A 20 33.67 -13.62 -10.92
N MET A 21 32.63 -13.83 -11.71
CA MET A 21 31.39 -14.41 -11.24
C MET A 21 31.58 -15.80 -10.66
N TYR A 22 32.38 -16.65 -11.30
CA TYR A 22 32.73 -17.99 -10.81
C TYR A 22 33.36 -17.92 -9.43
N ILE A 23 34.40 -17.10 -9.27
CA ILE A 23 35.12 -16.94 -7.99
C ILE A 23 34.16 -16.47 -6.88
N ILE A 24 33.34 -15.45 -7.17
CA ILE A 24 32.35 -14.94 -6.21
C ILE A 24 31.37 -16.06 -5.81
N ASP A 25 30.89 -16.83 -6.77
CA ASP A 25 29.87 -17.85 -6.50
C ASP A 25 30.44 -19.03 -5.68
N VAL A 26 31.67 -19.45 -5.91
CA VAL A 26 32.33 -20.54 -5.15
C VAL A 26 32.68 -20.09 -3.73
N THR A 27 33.10 -18.84 -3.55
CA THR A 27 33.57 -18.33 -2.24
C THR A 27 32.48 -17.93 -1.29
N GLN A 28 31.30 -17.54 -1.81
CA GLN A 28 30.18 -17.15 -0.97
C GLN A 28 29.55 -18.37 -0.26
N THR A 29 28.88 -18.14 0.89
CA THR A 29 28.28 -19.18 1.73
C THR A 29 26.77 -19.11 1.85
N SER A 30 26.16 -18.00 1.39
CA SER A 30 24.74 -17.70 1.59
C SER A 30 23.80 -18.45 0.63
N GLN A 31 24.26 -18.82 -0.55
CA GLN A 31 23.43 -19.41 -1.60
C GLN A 31 24.05 -20.72 -2.13
N THR A 32 23.58 -21.84 -1.61
CA THR A 32 24.10 -23.18 -1.90
C THR A 32 24.08 -23.51 -3.39
N ILE A 33 23.04 -23.11 -4.12
CA ILE A 33 22.91 -23.42 -5.55
C ILE A 33 23.97 -22.68 -6.38
N ARG A 34 24.22 -21.40 -6.09
CA ARG A 34 25.29 -20.64 -6.77
C ARG A 34 26.65 -21.21 -6.49
N ARG A 35 26.87 -21.68 -5.27
CA ARG A 35 28.14 -22.32 -4.87
C ARG A 35 28.35 -23.64 -5.59
N ASN A 36 27.31 -24.48 -5.72
CA ASN A 36 27.43 -25.81 -6.35
C ASN A 36 27.41 -25.74 -7.89
N TYR A 37 26.76 -24.71 -8.44
CA TYR A 37 26.65 -24.46 -9.87
C TYR A 37 27.02 -22.99 -10.18
N PRO A 38 28.35 -22.67 -10.09
CA PRO A 38 28.79 -21.30 -10.31
C PRO A 38 28.38 -20.77 -11.69
N VAL A 39 28.07 -19.48 -11.77
CA VAL A 39 27.58 -18.76 -12.96
C VAL A 39 26.19 -19.22 -13.38
N ILE A 40 25.99 -20.51 -13.64
CA ILE A 40 24.69 -21.07 -14.12
C ILE A 40 23.62 -20.99 -13.02
N GLY A 41 23.99 -21.20 -11.75
CA GLY A 41 23.07 -21.11 -10.63
C GLY A 41 22.41 -19.73 -10.46
N ARG A 42 23.01 -18.68 -11.02
CA ARG A 42 22.42 -17.33 -11.04
C ARG A 42 21.15 -17.26 -11.87
N PHE A 43 21.02 -18.02 -12.96
CA PHE A 43 19.83 -18.09 -13.78
C PHE A 43 18.62 -18.58 -12.99
N ARG A 44 18.81 -19.51 -12.08
CA ARG A 44 17.72 -19.96 -11.22
C ARG A 44 17.10 -18.80 -10.43
N TYR A 45 17.91 -18.02 -9.75
CA TYR A 45 17.44 -16.89 -8.96
C TYR A 45 16.86 -15.78 -9.82
N PHE A 46 17.43 -15.57 -11.01
CA PHE A 46 16.87 -14.65 -11.99
C PHE A 46 15.46 -15.08 -12.42
N PHE A 47 15.27 -16.35 -12.78
CA PHE A 47 13.96 -16.85 -13.19
C PHE A 47 12.98 -16.96 -12.02
N GLU A 48 13.44 -17.22 -10.81
CA GLU A 48 12.61 -17.19 -9.61
C GLU A 48 12.04 -15.80 -9.38
N HIS A 49 12.87 -14.78 -9.42
CA HIS A 49 12.43 -13.39 -9.32
C HIS A 49 11.54 -12.95 -10.49
N LEU A 50 11.89 -13.33 -11.70
CA LEU A 50 11.07 -13.08 -12.88
C LEU A 50 9.72 -13.79 -12.78
N GLY A 51 9.69 -15.00 -12.20
CA GLY A 51 8.48 -15.78 -11.96
C GLY A 51 7.50 -15.08 -11.02
N GLU A 52 7.98 -14.42 -9.97
CA GLU A 52 7.14 -13.61 -9.08
C GLU A 52 6.45 -12.47 -9.86
N PHE A 53 7.23 -11.76 -10.67
CA PHE A 53 6.72 -10.69 -11.52
C PHE A 53 5.66 -11.22 -12.51
N PHE A 54 5.95 -12.29 -13.23
CA PHE A 54 5.01 -12.88 -14.19
C PHE A 54 3.75 -13.39 -13.51
N ARG A 55 3.87 -14.06 -12.36
CA ARG A 55 2.72 -14.52 -11.58
C ARG A 55 1.83 -13.36 -11.18
N GLN A 56 2.43 -12.27 -10.67
CA GLN A 56 1.68 -11.12 -10.20
C GLN A 56 0.92 -10.39 -11.31
N TYR A 57 1.48 -10.29 -12.51
CA TYR A 57 0.94 -9.45 -13.57
C TYR A 57 0.27 -10.21 -14.72
N PHE A 58 0.64 -11.47 -14.96
CA PHE A 58 0.19 -12.20 -16.15
C PHE A 58 -0.53 -13.51 -15.84
N PHE A 59 -0.14 -14.24 -14.82
CA PHE A 59 -0.63 -15.60 -14.58
C PHE A 59 -1.55 -15.74 -13.36
N ALA A 60 -1.70 -14.72 -12.54
CA ALA A 60 -2.66 -14.74 -11.46
C ALA A 60 -4.09 -14.68 -12.00
N MET A 61 -4.94 -15.60 -11.60
CA MET A 61 -6.38 -15.55 -11.88
C MET A 61 -7.02 -14.38 -11.14
N ASP A 62 -8.14 -13.88 -11.66
CA ASP A 62 -8.78 -12.66 -11.15
C ASP A 62 -9.13 -12.70 -9.66
N ARG A 63 -9.31 -13.89 -9.08
CA ARG A 63 -9.77 -14.10 -7.69
C ARG A 63 -8.83 -14.94 -6.83
N GLU A 64 -7.61 -15.20 -7.29
CA GLU A 64 -6.71 -16.16 -6.64
C GLU A 64 -5.85 -15.53 -5.53
N GLU A 65 -5.48 -14.26 -5.66
CA GLU A 65 -4.58 -13.60 -4.73
C GLU A 65 -5.29 -13.03 -3.50
N LEU A 66 -4.62 -13.04 -2.37
CA LEU A 66 -5.06 -12.46 -1.10
C LEU A 66 -4.01 -11.46 -0.58
N PRO A 67 -4.39 -10.44 0.19
CA PRO A 67 -5.75 -10.07 0.65
C PRO A 67 -6.58 -9.37 -0.43
N PHE A 68 -5.97 -8.83 -1.48
CA PHE A 68 -6.64 -8.15 -2.59
C PHE A 68 -6.30 -8.84 -3.90
N ASN A 69 -7.30 -9.44 -4.51
CA ASN A 69 -7.14 -10.14 -5.77
C ASN A 69 -6.99 -9.15 -6.96
N ARG A 70 -6.61 -9.68 -8.11
CA ARG A 70 -6.39 -8.89 -9.33
C ARG A 70 -7.62 -8.08 -9.75
N SER A 71 -8.81 -8.64 -9.61
CA SER A 71 -10.06 -7.97 -9.96
C SER A 71 -10.29 -6.73 -9.09
N GLU A 72 -10.07 -6.82 -7.78
CA GLU A 72 -10.19 -5.72 -6.84
C GLU A 72 -9.16 -4.62 -7.13
N ARG A 73 -7.89 -4.99 -7.34
CA ARG A 73 -6.84 -4.02 -7.71
C ARG A 73 -7.14 -3.32 -9.03
N SER A 74 -7.59 -4.06 -10.04
CA SER A 74 -7.97 -3.51 -11.34
C SER A 74 -9.10 -2.49 -11.20
N TRP A 75 -10.09 -2.78 -10.36
CA TRP A 75 -11.18 -1.85 -10.05
C TRP A 75 -10.65 -0.54 -9.46
N VAL A 76 -9.76 -0.62 -8.47
CA VAL A 76 -9.14 0.56 -7.82
C VAL A 76 -8.35 1.40 -8.84
N TYR A 77 -7.54 0.76 -9.70
CA TYR A 77 -6.77 1.47 -10.72
C TYR A 77 -7.67 2.17 -11.75
N ARG A 78 -8.76 1.54 -12.16
CA ARG A 78 -9.73 2.15 -13.08
C ARG A 78 -10.47 3.32 -12.42
N ALA A 79 -10.86 3.16 -11.16
CA ALA A 79 -11.47 4.21 -10.37
C ALA A 79 -10.54 5.44 -10.22
N ALA A 80 -9.26 5.21 -9.91
CA ALA A 80 -8.27 6.27 -9.76
C ALA A 80 -8.01 7.04 -11.07
N LYS A 81 -8.21 6.40 -12.23
CA LYS A 81 -8.06 7.01 -13.56
C LYS A 81 -9.36 7.57 -14.12
N HIS A 82 -10.46 7.52 -13.37
CA HIS A 82 -11.81 7.88 -13.83
C HIS A 82 -12.26 7.13 -15.10
N VAL A 83 -11.76 5.90 -15.29
CA VAL A 83 -12.19 5.02 -16.38
C VAL A 83 -13.47 4.32 -15.96
N ASP A 84 -14.33 3.99 -16.93
CA ASP A 84 -15.55 3.22 -16.70
C ASP A 84 -15.28 1.96 -15.87
N ARG A 85 -16.09 1.75 -14.85
CA ARG A 85 -15.99 0.69 -13.85
C ARG A 85 -17.05 -0.39 -14.02
N THR A 86 -17.93 -0.25 -14.99
CA THR A 86 -19.00 -1.20 -15.25
C THR A 86 -18.42 -2.53 -15.75
N ILE A 87 -19.01 -3.63 -15.31
CA ILE A 87 -18.75 -4.97 -15.81
C ILE A 87 -19.95 -5.36 -16.65
N ALA A 88 -19.71 -5.76 -17.89
CA ALA A 88 -20.75 -5.93 -18.90
C ALA A 88 -21.85 -6.93 -18.50
N PHE A 89 -21.53 -8.09 -17.97
CA PHE A 89 -22.49 -9.12 -17.55
C PHE A 89 -21.95 -10.00 -16.43
N GLY A 90 -22.85 -10.36 -15.53
CA GLY A 90 -22.62 -11.37 -14.50
C GLY A 90 -21.51 -11.00 -13.52
N SER A 91 -21.26 -11.93 -12.64
CA SER A 91 -20.20 -11.83 -11.65
C SER A 91 -19.07 -12.79 -11.98
N THR A 92 -17.82 -12.35 -11.87
CA THR A 92 -16.64 -13.23 -11.87
C THR A 92 -16.47 -13.94 -10.53
N ARG A 93 -17.31 -13.62 -9.54
CA ARG A 93 -17.31 -14.22 -8.22
C ARG A 93 -18.11 -15.51 -8.22
N ASN A 94 -17.60 -16.55 -7.58
CA ASN A 94 -18.43 -17.72 -7.30
C ASN A 94 -19.47 -17.35 -6.22
N LEU A 95 -20.73 -17.39 -6.58
CA LEU A 95 -21.85 -17.02 -5.72
C LEU A 95 -22.59 -18.23 -5.15
N THR A 96 -22.15 -19.46 -5.44
CA THR A 96 -22.81 -20.70 -5.02
C THR A 96 -22.42 -21.21 -3.63
N PRO A 97 -21.28 -20.82 -2.99
CA PRO A 97 -20.95 -21.31 -1.67
C PRO A 97 -22.01 -20.96 -0.64
N ASN A 98 -22.26 -21.89 0.31
CA ASN A 98 -23.15 -21.66 1.43
C ASN A 98 -22.68 -20.44 2.25
N GLY A 99 -23.60 -19.56 2.63
CA GLY A 99 -23.28 -18.31 3.34
C GLY A 99 -22.96 -17.13 2.43
N SER A 100 -23.06 -17.28 1.11
CA SER A 100 -22.95 -16.14 0.19
C SER A 100 -24.08 -15.13 0.45
N ILE A 101 -23.72 -13.85 0.54
CA ILE A 101 -24.65 -12.74 0.78
C ILE A 101 -24.83 -11.98 -0.52
N TYR A 102 -26.07 -11.68 -0.85
CA TYR A 102 -26.44 -10.86 -2.01
C TYR A 102 -27.25 -9.65 -1.58
N PHE A 103 -27.00 -8.52 -2.24
CA PHE A 103 -27.92 -7.41 -2.18
C PHE A 103 -28.92 -7.55 -3.33
N LEU A 104 -30.19 -7.57 -2.99
CA LEU A 104 -31.25 -7.53 -4.00
C LEU A 104 -31.32 -6.13 -4.60
N ASN A 105 -31.46 -6.06 -5.91
CA ASN A 105 -31.71 -4.80 -6.60
C ASN A 105 -33.11 -4.29 -6.22
N SER A 106 -33.19 -2.98 -6.00
CA SER A 106 -34.50 -2.33 -5.88
C SER A 106 -35.18 -2.25 -7.26
N ALA A 107 -36.48 -2.52 -7.31
CA ALA A 107 -37.26 -2.31 -8.52
C ALA A 107 -37.33 -0.81 -8.93
N PHE A 108 -37.21 0.07 -7.95
CA PHE A 108 -37.19 1.52 -8.11
C PHE A 108 -35.98 2.06 -7.35
N PRO A 109 -34.79 2.06 -7.96
CA PRO A 109 -33.60 2.58 -7.29
C PRO A 109 -33.70 4.08 -7.08
N THR A 110 -33.11 4.56 -5.99
CA THR A 110 -32.93 6.00 -5.76
C THR A 110 -32.03 6.58 -6.85
N LEU A 111 -32.46 7.66 -7.48
CA LEU A 111 -31.67 8.38 -8.46
C LEU A 111 -30.59 9.23 -7.75
N ASP A 112 -29.54 9.59 -8.47
CA ASP A 112 -28.44 10.43 -7.92
C ASP A 112 -28.97 11.79 -7.43
N GLU A 113 -29.97 12.34 -8.09
CA GLU A 113 -30.62 13.59 -7.74
C GLU A 113 -31.49 13.52 -6.46
N ASP A 114 -31.93 12.31 -6.10
CA ASP A 114 -32.72 12.03 -4.89
C ASP A 114 -31.82 11.53 -3.73
N ALA A 115 -30.52 11.40 -3.97
CA ALA A 115 -29.59 10.97 -2.94
C ALA A 115 -29.45 12.04 -1.85
N VAL A 116 -29.49 11.60 -0.60
CA VAL A 116 -29.31 12.49 0.56
C VAL A 116 -27.91 12.35 1.15
N GLU A 117 -27.35 13.47 1.58
CA GLU A 117 -26.07 13.46 2.30
C GLU A 117 -26.20 12.71 3.63
N PRO A 118 -25.17 11.95 4.03
CA PRO A 118 -25.17 11.30 5.33
C PRO A 118 -25.28 12.31 6.47
N SER A 119 -25.99 11.94 7.52
CA SER A 119 -26.09 12.76 8.73
C SER A 119 -24.72 12.95 9.39
N LEU A 120 -24.49 14.15 9.95
CA LEU A 120 -23.28 14.42 10.72
C LEU A 120 -23.19 13.51 11.95
N VAL A 121 -22.06 12.86 12.12
CA VAL A 121 -21.70 12.12 13.33
C VAL A 121 -20.71 12.95 14.12
N THR A 122 -21.03 13.25 15.37
CA THR A 122 -20.15 14.00 16.27
C THR A 122 -19.42 13.05 17.22
N LEU A 123 -18.10 13.04 17.12
CA LEU A 123 -17.21 12.31 17.99
C LEU A 123 -16.80 13.21 19.15
N GLY A 124 -16.82 12.68 20.37
CA GLY A 124 -16.44 13.43 21.56
C GLY A 124 -17.37 14.62 21.87
N SER A 125 -18.69 14.45 21.81
CA SER A 125 -19.69 15.51 22.07
C SER A 125 -19.50 16.20 23.41
N ASN A 126 -18.94 15.50 24.41
CA ASN A 126 -18.64 16.03 25.75
C ASN A 126 -17.19 16.56 25.88
N CYS A 127 -16.41 16.53 24.80
CA CYS A 127 -15.04 17.05 24.80
C CYS A 127 -15.03 18.58 24.58
N ARG A 128 -13.92 19.22 24.97
CA ARG A 128 -13.73 20.66 24.74
C ARG A 128 -13.78 21.04 23.25
N TYR A 129 -13.32 20.15 22.39
CA TYR A 129 -13.30 20.32 20.94
C TYR A 129 -13.88 19.06 20.29
N PRO A 130 -15.20 18.97 20.16
CA PRO A 130 -15.82 17.84 19.45
C PRO A 130 -15.51 17.90 17.96
N TYR A 131 -15.40 16.75 17.32
CA TYR A 131 -15.17 16.62 15.89
C TYR A 131 -16.41 16.03 15.20
N SER A 132 -16.88 16.66 14.15
CA SER A 132 -18.04 16.21 13.37
C SER A 132 -17.65 15.88 11.94
N THR A 133 -18.15 14.77 11.43
CA THR A 133 -17.94 14.32 10.05
C THR A 133 -19.21 13.70 9.48
N SER A 134 -19.45 13.89 8.18
CA SER A 134 -20.48 13.20 7.41
C SER A 134 -19.94 11.95 6.72
N SER A 135 -18.62 11.76 6.68
CA SER A 135 -18.04 10.62 5.99
C SER A 135 -18.22 9.32 6.78
N ILE A 136 -18.94 8.37 6.19
CA ILE A 136 -19.12 7.01 6.71
C ILE A 136 -17.96 6.08 6.35
N ILE A 137 -17.14 6.47 5.37
CA ILE A 137 -15.95 5.73 4.93
C ILE A 137 -14.73 6.61 5.15
N ASN A 138 -13.75 6.09 5.87
CA ASN A 138 -12.56 6.83 6.25
C ASN A 138 -11.31 5.98 6.04
N ILE A 139 -10.13 6.61 6.01
CA ILE A 139 -8.87 5.91 5.80
C ILE A 139 -8.35 5.38 7.12
N SER A 140 -8.22 4.06 7.21
CA SER A 140 -7.71 3.34 8.39
C SER A 140 -6.23 3.65 8.68
N ALA A 141 -5.69 3.05 9.71
CA ALA A 141 -4.34 3.23 10.21
C ALA A 141 -3.24 3.08 9.14
N MET A 142 -2.57 4.17 8.81
CA MET A 142 -1.54 4.23 7.76
C MET A 142 -0.24 4.79 8.33
N SER A 143 0.59 3.92 8.92
CA SER A 143 1.86 4.31 9.52
C SER A 143 2.91 4.64 8.47
N TYR A 144 3.63 5.74 8.67
CA TYR A 144 4.90 5.95 7.99
C TYR A 144 5.96 4.99 8.54
N GLY A 145 6.62 4.28 7.66
CA GLY A 145 7.54 3.19 8.01
C GLY A 145 6.99 1.82 7.61
N ALA A 146 5.70 1.56 7.83
CA ALA A 146 4.98 0.45 7.18
C ALA A 146 4.65 0.79 5.72
N LEU A 147 4.30 2.05 5.46
CA LEU A 147 4.08 2.58 4.11
C LEU A 147 5.16 3.62 3.75
N SER A 148 5.38 3.81 2.45
CA SER A 148 6.31 4.80 1.93
C SER A 148 5.77 6.24 2.05
N ALA A 149 6.67 7.22 2.04
CA ALA A 149 6.29 8.64 2.07
C ALA A 149 5.34 9.06 0.93
N PRO A 150 5.55 8.63 -0.34
CA PRO A 150 4.60 8.91 -1.42
C PRO A 150 3.21 8.31 -1.17
N ALA A 151 3.12 7.10 -0.60
CA ALA A 151 1.85 6.46 -0.29
C ALA A 151 1.07 7.23 0.79
N ILE A 152 1.71 7.59 1.90
CA ILE A 152 1.09 8.39 2.97
C ILE A 152 0.61 9.75 2.45
N LYS A 153 1.45 10.42 1.67
CA LYS A 153 1.09 11.71 1.06
C LYS A 153 -0.11 11.60 0.12
N ALA A 154 -0.13 10.57 -0.73
CA ALA A 154 -1.25 10.33 -1.65
C ALA A 154 -2.56 10.06 -0.90
N LEU A 155 -2.51 9.26 0.16
CA LEU A 155 -3.67 8.97 1.01
C LEU A 155 -4.16 10.22 1.74
N SER A 156 -3.27 11.04 2.29
CA SER A 156 -3.63 12.29 2.95
C SER A 156 -4.30 13.28 1.98
N LEU A 157 -3.74 13.43 0.77
CA LEU A 157 -4.36 14.24 -0.30
C LEU A 157 -5.71 13.68 -0.73
N GLY A 158 -5.82 12.36 -0.86
CA GLY A 158 -7.06 11.66 -1.19
C GLY A 158 -8.14 11.87 -0.12
N ALA A 159 -7.78 11.73 1.15
CA ALA A 159 -8.67 11.99 2.28
C ALA A 159 -9.21 13.42 2.28
N LYS A 160 -8.33 14.41 2.06
CA LYS A 160 -8.72 15.81 1.92
C LYS A 160 -9.70 16.03 0.79
N LYS A 161 -9.39 15.44 -0.39
CA LYS A 161 -10.26 15.58 -1.58
C LYS A 161 -11.61 14.91 -1.39
N ALA A 162 -11.66 13.79 -0.67
CA ALA A 162 -12.88 13.03 -0.40
C ALA A 162 -13.69 13.58 0.79
N GLY A 163 -13.16 14.52 1.57
CA GLY A 163 -13.80 15.03 2.78
C GLY A 163 -13.89 14.01 3.91
N CYS A 164 -12.96 13.04 3.96
CA CYS A 164 -12.88 12.04 5.02
C CYS A 164 -11.61 12.23 5.86
N TRP A 165 -11.58 11.63 7.05
CA TRP A 165 -10.38 11.64 7.88
C TRP A 165 -9.45 10.47 7.57
N MET A 166 -8.19 10.61 7.96
CA MET A 166 -7.17 9.58 7.87
C MET A 166 -6.56 9.30 9.24
N ASN A 167 -6.37 8.04 9.60
CA ASN A 167 -5.69 7.63 10.82
C ASN A 167 -4.18 7.49 10.55
N THR A 168 -3.36 8.04 11.45
CA THR A 168 -1.90 8.05 11.33
C THR A 168 -1.24 6.68 11.50
N GLY A 169 -1.97 5.70 12.04
CA GLY A 169 -1.38 4.44 12.48
C GLY A 169 -0.51 4.60 13.73
N GLU A 170 0.09 3.52 14.18
CA GLU A 170 0.82 3.43 15.45
C GLU A 170 2.26 3.96 15.39
N GLY A 171 2.75 4.33 14.23
CA GLY A 171 4.13 4.81 14.01
C GLY A 171 4.38 6.27 14.42
N GLY A 172 3.38 6.95 14.96
CA GLY A 172 3.44 8.36 15.30
C GLY A 172 3.07 9.28 14.12
N LEU A 173 3.13 10.58 14.34
CA LEU A 173 2.82 11.60 13.34
C LEU A 173 4.06 11.90 12.48
N ALA A 174 3.97 11.60 11.19
CA ALA A 174 5.00 11.98 10.22
C ALA A 174 4.60 13.25 9.44
N PRO A 175 5.57 14.04 8.95
CA PRO A 175 5.28 15.23 8.14
C PRO A 175 4.43 14.92 6.91
N PHE A 176 4.52 13.72 6.38
CA PHE A 176 3.78 13.28 5.19
C PHE A 176 2.27 13.14 5.43
N HIS A 177 1.84 12.87 6.67
CA HIS A 177 0.43 12.89 7.05
C HIS A 177 -0.17 14.29 6.97
N LEU A 178 0.61 15.32 7.36
CA LEU A 178 0.17 16.71 7.38
C LEU A 178 0.13 17.35 5.98
N GLN A 179 0.99 16.90 5.06
CA GLN A 179 1.14 17.53 3.73
C GLN A 179 -0.13 17.53 2.87
N GLY A 180 -1.05 16.60 3.08
CA GLY A 180 -2.32 16.56 2.36
C GLY A 180 -3.39 17.50 2.92
N GLY A 181 -3.24 17.96 4.16
CA GLY A 181 -4.19 18.83 4.84
C GLY A 181 -5.54 18.16 5.13
N ALA A 182 -5.59 16.83 5.22
CA ALA A 182 -6.77 16.10 5.66
C ALA A 182 -6.96 16.20 7.16
N ASP A 183 -8.19 15.98 7.63
CA ASP A 183 -8.43 15.74 9.04
C ASP A 183 -7.77 14.42 9.47
N LEU A 184 -7.03 14.44 10.57
CA LEU A 184 -6.26 13.30 11.05
C LEU A 184 -6.76 12.83 12.41
N ILE A 185 -6.79 11.50 12.56
CA ILE A 185 -6.93 10.82 13.85
C ILE A 185 -5.56 10.32 14.24
N PHE A 186 -5.02 10.82 15.35
CA PHE A 186 -3.73 10.38 15.86
C PHE A 186 -3.89 9.11 16.69
N GLN A 187 -3.28 8.03 16.24
CA GLN A 187 -3.35 6.74 16.94
C GLN A 187 -2.18 6.56 17.91
N ILE A 188 -2.50 6.23 19.16
CA ILE A 188 -1.52 5.85 20.17
C ILE A 188 -1.52 4.33 20.31
N GLY A 189 -0.49 3.68 19.77
CA GLY A 189 -0.28 2.24 19.93
C GLY A 189 0.47 1.91 21.22
N THR A 190 0.68 0.62 21.48
CA THR A 190 1.39 0.12 22.68
C THR A 190 2.81 0.66 22.83
N ALA A 191 3.50 0.88 21.71
CA ALA A 191 4.84 1.47 21.69
C ALA A 191 4.85 2.99 21.90
N LYS A 192 3.69 3.66 21.89
CA LYS A 192 3.50 5.10 22.15
C LYS A 192 4.42 6.00 21.32
N TYR A 193 4.67 5.64 20.04
CA TYR A 193 5.54 6.43 19.17
C TYR A 193 5.06 7.87 19.03
N GLY A 194 6.01 8.80 19.18
CA GLY A 194 5.76 10.25 19.13
C GLY A 194 5.25 10.86 20.44
N VAL A 195 4.73 10.06 21.38
CA VAL A 195 4.15 10.54 22.66
C VAL A 195 4.70 9.85 23.91
N ARG A 196 5.75 9.04 23.80
CA ARG A 196 6.39 8.40 24.95
C ARG A 196 7.50 9.27 25.54
N ASP A 197 7.69 9.18 26.86
CA ASP A 197 8.83 9.73 27.58
C ASP A 197 10.07 8.83 27.48
N GLU A 198 11.16 9.20 28.15
CA GLU A 198 12.42 8.45 28.18
C GLU A 198 12.28 7.08 28.88
N ASN A 199 11.30 6.93 29.75
CA ASN A 199 11.00 5.70 30.48
C ASN A 199 9.99 4.80 29.75
N GLY A 200 9.53 5.20 28.57
CA GLY A 200 8.53 4.46 27.79
C GLY A 200 7.08 4.70 28.21
N ASN A 201 6.82 5.64 29.14
CA ASN A 201 5.47 5.99 29.54
C ASN A 201 4.85 7.05 28.62
N LEU A 202 3.53 7.20 28.69
CA LEU A 202 2.82 8.24 27.96
C LEU A 202 3.17 9.63 28.53
N SER A 203 3.68 10.52 27.66
CA SER A 203 4.01 11.91 28.01
C SER A 203 2.83 12.82 27.67
N ASP A 204 2.26 13.44 28.70
CA ASP A 204 1.18 14.42 28.54
C ASP A 204 1.64 15.69 27.78
N GLU A 205 2.89 16.07 27.97
CA GLU A 205 3.49 17.22 27.27
C GLU A 205 3.55 16.95 25.75
N LYS A 206 4.10 15.80 25.36
CA LYS A 206 4.19 15.41 23.94
C LYS A 206 2.80 15.22 23.32
N ARG A 207 1.86 14.64 24.07
CA ARG A 207 0.46 14.51 23.62
C ARG A 207 -0.19 15.87 23.39
N LYS A 208 -0.03 16.82 24.33
CA LYS A 208 -0.53 18.20 24.17
C LYS A 208 0.09 18.87 22.95
N LYS A 209 1.38 18.66 22.68
CA LYS A 209 2.05 19.17 21.49
C LYS A 209 1.44 18.60 20.20
N ILE A 210 1.17 17.31 20.14
CA ILE A 210 0.48 16.71 18.97
C ILE A 210 -0.91 17.36 18.78
N ALA A 211 -1.65 17.58 19.83
CA ALA A 211 -2.98 18.20 19.77
C ALA A 211 -2.98 19.69 19.33
N THR A 212 -1.80 20.33 19.17
CA THR A 212 -1.74 21.70 18.62
C THR A 212 -1.81 21.75 17.08
N TYR A 213 -1.62 20.64 16.39
CA TYR A 213 -1.75 20.61 14.95
C TYR A 213 -3.22 20.73 14.54
N ASN A 214 -3.52 21.66 13.62
CA ASN A 214 -4.88 21.92 13.17
C ASN A 214 -5.54 20.71 12.49
N GLU A 215 -4.74 19.86 11.86
CA GLU A 215 -5.19 18.65 11.18
C GLU A 215 -5.59 17.55 12.17
N ILE A 216 -5.04 17.53 13.38
CA ILE A 216 -5.36 16.52 14.39
C ILE A 216 -6.72 16.86 15.04
N LYS A 217 -7.69 15.98 14.84
CA LYS A 217 -9.07 16.15 15.37
C LYS A 217 -9.35 15.27 16.58
N ILE A 218 -8.71 14.11 16.65
CA ILE A 218 -8.82 13.14 17.74
C ILE A 218 -7.44 12.50 17.97
#